data_92b036c6401087b4c45eeeba0f7c6883
#
_entry.id   92b036c6401087b4c45eeeba0f7c6883
#
_cell.length_a   1.000
_cell.length_b   1.000
_cell.length_c   1.000
_cell.angle_alpha   90.00
_cell.angle_beta   90.00
_cell.angle_gamma   90.00
#
_symmetry.space_group_name_H-M   'P 1'
#
loop_
_entity.id
_entity.type
_entity.pdbx_description
1 polymer ?
#
loop_
_entity_poly.entity_id
_entity_poly.type
_entity_poly.pdbx_seq_one_letter_code
_entity_poly.pdbx_strand_id
1 'polypeptide(L)'
;LLTQATGNRELYERNYRQFSYLNVVVASLLMAIIAWLSVRLLMRLRQGRFGSRLLLKIAATFALVGFLPGLLIYSVSYQFVSRSIESWFDVKVEGALDAGLNLGRTTFDTLANELGQKTRAASALINDLPDASVGLALDRMKDQLGADDVILWSTAGQAISSAGESRYKINPDRPTPSQLRLVKTQSVVTVIDGLDEAESQGTASARIRALVLVAPSGLGLLIEPRVLQVTKAIPPTLVSNALAVEVAYREYQERALGREGLRSMYIGTLTLSLFLAVFGAVLLAVLLGNQLAR
;
A
#
# COMPACT_ATOMS: atom_id res chain seq x y z
N LEU A 1 24.35 -12.88 -11.57
CA LEU A 1 23.76 -11.55 -11.35
C LEU A 1 22.28 -11.63 -10.94
N LEU A 2 21.43 -12.38 -11.67
CA LEU A 2 20.01 -12.56 -11.32
C LEU A 2 19.78 -13.25 -9.98
N THR A 3 20.59 -14.26 -9.64
CA THR A 3 20.54 -14.97 -8.35
C THR A 3 20.99 -14.12 -7.17
N GLN A 4 21.87 -13.14 -7.38
CA GLN A 4 22.28 -12.20 -6.32
C GLN A 4 21.27 -11.05 -6.13
N ALA A 5 20.52 -10.69 -7.17
CA ALA A 5 19.49 -9.66 -7.09
C ALA A 5 18.24 -10.09 -6.29
N THR A 6 17.92 -11.39 -6.30
CA THR A 6 16.80 -11.95 -5.54
C THR A 6 17.06 -12.03 -4.03
N GLY A 7 18.32 -12.02 -3.59
CA GLY A 7 18.70 -12.12 -2.18
C GLY A 7 18.87 -10.79 -1.43
N ASN A 8 18.92 -9.65 -2.11
CA ASN A 8 19.24 -8.37 -1.48
C ASN A 8 18.45 -7.22 -2.11
N ARG A 9 17.20 -7.06 -1.70
CA ARG A 9 16.22 -6.09 -2.25
C ARG A 9 16.70 -4.64 -2.20
N GLU A 10 17.27 -4.19 -1.09
CA GLU A 10 17.71 -2.80 -0.91
C GLU A 10 18.83 -2.39 -1.86
N LEU A 11 19.77 -3.29 -2.16
CA LEU A 11 20.85 -3.02 -3.12
C LEU A 11 20.35 -3.02 -4.57
N TYR A 12 19.26 -3.77 -4.84
CA TYR A 12 18.69 -3.86 -6.18
C TYR A 12 17.88 -2.62 -6.55
N GLU A 13 17.04 -2.10 -5.66
CA GLU A 13 16.26 -0.88 -5.88
C GLU A 13 17.16 0.34 -6.07
N ARG A 14 18.23 0.43 -5.30
CA ARG A 14 19.20 1.53 -5.37
C ARG A 14 20.01 1.50 -6.68
N ASN A 15 20.31 0.32 -7.21
CA ASN A 15 21.14 0.12 -8.40
C ASN A 15 20.35 -0.27 -9.65
N TYR A 16 18.99 -0.38 -9.58
CA TYR A 16 18.14 -0.76 -10.70
C TYR A 16 18.39 0.07 -11.96
N ARG A 17 18.56 1.37 -11.80
CA ARG A 17 18.84 2.31 -12.89
C ARG A 17 20.18 2.01 -13.56
N GLN A 18 21.20 1.65 -12.81
CA GLN A 18 22.53 1.30 -13.33
C GLN A 18 22.52 -0.04 -14.07
N PHE A 19 21.83 -1.05 -13.54
CA PHE A 19 21.68 -2.35 -14.21
C PHE A 19 20.85 -2.26 -15.48
N SER A 20 19.81 -1.43 -15.51
CA SER A 20 19.03 -1.14 -16.71
C SER A 20 19.89 -0.47 -17.80
N TYR A 21 20.68 0.56 -17.43
CA TYR A 21 21.61 1.20 -18.35
C TYR A 21 22.69 0.23 -18.86
N LEU A 22 23.25 -0.62 -18.00
CA LEU A 22 24.22 -1.63 -18.39
C LEU A 22 23.64 -2.59 -19.43
N ASN A 23 22.41 -3.07 -19.22
CA ASN A 23 21.72 -3.95 -20.15
C ASN A 23 21.46 -3.26 -21.51
N VAL A 24 21.03 -2.00 -21.49
CA VAL A 24 20.82 -1.22 -22.72
C VAL A 24 22.12 -0.99 -23.47
N VAL A 25 23.23 -0.69 -22.75
CA VAL A 25 24.55 -0.51 -23.37
C VAL A 25 25.05 -1.81 -23.99
N VAL A 26 24.95 -2.94 -23.28
CA VAL A 26 25.34 -4.25 -23.79
C VAL A 26 24.50 -4.65 -24.98
N ALA A 27 23.17 -4.46 -24.93
CA ALA A 27 22.26 -4.73 -26.03
C ALA A 27 22.59 -3.87 -27.29
N SER A 28 22.85 -2.56 -27.08
CA SER A 28 23.21 -1.64 -28.14
C SER A 28 24.55 -2.02 -28.79
N LEU A 29 25.54 -2.40 -28.01
CA LEU A 29 26.85 -2.84 -28.49
C LEU A 29 26.73 -4.13 -29.30
N LEU A 30 25.97 -5.10 -28.80
CA LEU A 30 25.66 -6.34 -29.54
C LEU A 30 24.93 -6.05 -30.86
N MET A 31 23.92 -5.18 -30.82
CA MET A 31 23.18 -4.77 -32.02
C MET A 31 24.11 -4.12 -33.07
N ALA A 32 25.01 -3.24 -32.60
CA ALA A 32 26.00 -2.59 -33.48
C ALA A 32 26.97 -3.61 -34.13
N ILE A 33 27.43 -4.60 -33.35
CA ILE A 33 28.29 -5.67 -33.88
C ILE A 33 27.55 -6.55 -34.89
N ILE A 34 26.28 -6.91 -34.59
CA ILE A 34 25.43 -7.68 -35.53
C ILE A 34 25.21 -6.90 -36.84
N ALA A 35 24.86 -5.62 -36.74
CA ALA A 35 24.66 -4.75 -37.91
C ALA A 35 25.95 -4.65 -38.73
N TRP A 36 27.10 -4.43 -38.08
CA TRP A 36 28.39 -4.33 -38.76
C TRP A 36 28.75 -5.62 -39.48
N LEU A 37 28.57 -6.80 -38.85
CA LEU A 37 28.84 -8.11 -39.46
C LEU A 37 27.87 -8.38 -40.62
N SER A 38 26.61 -8.05 -40.48
CA SER A 38 25.59 -8.20 -41.53
C SER A 38 25.91 -7.34 -42.74
N VAL A 39 26.26 -6.06 -42.53
CA VAL A 39 26.69 -5.15 -43.60
C VAL A 39 27.95 -5.66 -44.29
N ARG A 40 28.93 -6.14 -43.53
CA ARG A 40 30.17 -6.72 -44.06
C ARG A 40 29.89 -7.98 -44.89
N LEU A 41 28.97 -8.83 -44.44
CA LEU A 41 28.55 -10.03 -45.19
C LEU A 41 27.83 -9.63 -46.49
N LEU A 42 26.89 -8.66 -46.43
CA LEU A 42 26.20 -8.14 -47.61
C LEU A 42 27.18 -7.53 -48.65
N MET A 43 28.17 -6.76 -48.16
CA MET A 43 29.19 -6.19 -49.04
C MET A 43 30.03 -7.28 -49.72
N ARG A 44 30.43 -8.35 -49.03
CA ARG A 44 31.14 -9.51 -49.64
C ARG A 44 30.27 -10.24 -50.65
N LEU A 45 28.97 -10.38 -50.41
CA LEU A 45 28.01 -10.97 -51.32
C LEU A 45 27.89 -10.14 -52.65
N ARG A 46 27.84 -8.80 -52.51
CA ARG A 46 27.75 -7.89 -53.67
C ARG A 46 29.03 -7.90 -54.53
N GLN A 47 30.20 -8.19 -53.95
CA GLN A 47 31.48 -8.24 -54.61
C GLN A 47 31.72 -9.55 -55.41
N GLY A 48 30.76 -10.50 -55.46
CA GLY A 48 30.77 -11.67 -56.32
C GLY A 48 31.93 -12.66 -56.12
N ARG A 49 32.59 -12.65 -54.93
CA ARG A 49 33.72 -13.55 -54.66
C ARG A 49 33.28 -15.01 -54.66
N PHE A 50 34.09 -15.88 -55.28
CA PHE A 50 33.87 -17.32 -55.37
C PHE A 50 33.61 -17.87 -53.94
N GLY A 51 32.51 -18.64 -53.75
CA GLY A 51 32.13 -19.20 -52.47
C GLY A 51 31.11 -18.42 -51.64
N SER A 52 30.79 -17.15 -52.00
CA SER A 52 29.86 -16.31 -51.25
C SER A 52 28.42 -16.85 -51.17
N ARG A 53 27.96 -17.54 -52.23
CA ARG A 53 26.63 -18.20 -52.26
C ARG A 53 26.55 -19.41 -51.34
N LEU A 54 27.64 -20.20 -51.20
CA LEU A 54 27.72 -21.34 -50.31
C LEU A 54 27.71 -20.86 -48.86
N LEU A 55 28.51 -19.83 -48.56
CA LEU A 55 28.58 -19.21 -47.23
C LEU A 55 27.23 -18.64 -46.81
N LEU A 56 26.47 -18.02 -47.71
CA LEU A 56 25.12 -17.54 -47.46
C LEU A 56 24.14 -18.68 -47.13
N LYS A 57 24.16 -19.76 -47.90
CA LYS A 57 23.31 -20.92 -47.64
C LYS A 57 23.60 -21.53 -46.28
N ILE A 58 24.87 -21.73 -45.94
CA ILE A 58 25.30 -22.26 -44.64
C ILE A 58 24.86 -21.31 -43.51
N ALA A 59 25.15 -20.02 -43.64
CA ALA A 59 24.74 -19.01 -42.66
C ALA A 59 23.21 -18.96 -42.45
N ALA A 60 22.44 -19.01 -43.54
CA ALA A 60 20.98 -19.02 -43.52
C ALA A 60 20.44 -20.30 -42.82
N THR A 61 21.03 -21.46 -43.12
CA THR A 61 20.63 -22.74 -42.50
C THR A 61 20.89 -22.70 -40.99
N PHE A 62 22.09 -22.27 -40.57
CA PHE A 62 22.43 -22.17 -39.14
C PHE A 62 21.62 -21.11 -38.43
N ALA A 63 21.35 -19.96 -39.06
CA ALA A 63 20.46 -18.94 -38.52
C ALA A 63 19.04 -19.48 -38.32
N LEU A 64 18.51 -20.25 -39.29
CA LEU A 64 17.18 -20.84 -39.20
C LEU A 64 17.11 -21.90 -38.07
N VAL A 65 18.12 -22.80 -38.03
CA VAL A 65 18.20 -23.85 -37.00
C VAL A 65 18.40 -23.28 -35.61
N GLY A 66 19.10 -22.16 -35.44
CA GLY A 66 19.25 -21.49 -34.15
C GLY A 66 18.08 -20.61 -33.79
N PHE A 67 17.46 -19.93 -34.77
CA PHE A 67 16.38 -18.99 -34.54
C PHE A 67 15.05 -19.66 -34.17
N LEU A 68 14.69 -20.77 -34.84
CA LEU A 68 13.41 -21.46 -34.62
C LEU A 68 13.26 -21.98 -33.17
N PRO A 69 14.21 -22.74 -32.62
CA PRO A 69 14.16 -23.16 -31.21
C PRO A 69 14.23 -21.95 -30.25
N GLY A 70 15.07 -20.96 -30.56
CA GLY A 70 15.18 -19.75 -29.77
C GLY A 70 13.87 -18.96 -29.68
N LEU A 71 13.17 -18.82 -30.81
CA LEU A 71 11.86 -18.18 -30.87
C LEU A 71 10.80 -18.96 -30.07
N LEU A 72 10.83 -20.29 -30.14
CA LEU A 72 9.90 -21.13 -29.41
C LEU A 72 10.15 -21.01 -27.89
N ILE A 73 11.39 -21.09 -27.45
CA ILE A 73 11.77 -20.90 -26.05
C ILE A 73 11.38 -19.51 -25.57
N TYR A 74 11.64 -18.47 -26.38
CA TYR A 74 11.25 -17.10 -26.09
C TYR A 74 9.74 -16.98 -25.88
N SER A 75 8.94 -17.51 -26.82
CA SER A 75 7.48 -17.44 -26.78
C SER A 75 6.90 -18.13 -25.54
N VAL A 76 7.39 -19.36 -25.24
CA VAL A 76 6.96 -20.11 -24.06
C VAL A 76 7.37 -19.41 -22.77
N SER A 77 8.61 -18.92 -22.71
CA SER A 77 9.13 -18.21 -21.53
C SER A 77 8.40 -16.87 -21.32
N TYR A 78 8.14 -16.12 -22.39
CA TYR A 78 7.35 -14.88 -22.31
C TYR A 78 5.95 -15.13 -21.76
N GLN A 79 5.26 -16.15 -22.29
CA GLN A 79 3.92 -16.50 -21.84
C GLN A 79 3.90 -16.99 -20.39
N PHE A 80 4.90 -17.80 -20.01
CA PHE A 80 5.04 -18.27 -18.63
C PHE A 80 5.32 -17.13 -17.66
N VAL A 81 6.28 -16.27 -17.96
CA VAL A 81 6.63 -15.11 -17.10
C VAL A 81 5.45 -14.15 -16.97
N SER A 82 4.77 -13.82 -18.08
CA SER A 82 3.60 -12.92 -18.04
C SER A 82 2.49 -13.49 -17.16
N ARG A 83 2.15 -14.77 -17.33
CA ARG A 83 1.12 -15.42 -16.50
C ARG A 83 1.53 -15.56 -15.04
N SER A 84 2.80 -15.86 -14.76
CA SER A 84 3.30 -15.97 -13.39
C SER A 84 3.24 -14.64 -12.66
N ILE A 85 3.67 -13.55 -13.33
CA ILE A 85 3.60 -12.20 -12.76
C ILE A 85 2.15 -11.79 -12.53
N GLU A 86 1.24 -12.07 -13.48
CA GLU A 86 -0.20 -11.79 -13.32
C GLU A 86 -0.81 -12.56 -12.16
N SER A 87 -0.43 -13.82 -11.96
CA SER A 87 -0.94 -14.66 -10.84
C SER A 87 -0.43 -14.22 -9.48
N TRP A 88 0.75 -13.62 -9.39
CA TRP A 88 1.29 -13.10 -8.13
C TRP A 88 0.60 -11.81 -7.67
N PHE A 89 0.02 -11.07 -8.62
CA PHE A 89 -0.73 -9.84 -8.39
C PHE A 89 -2.20 -10.07 -8.77
N ASP A 90 -2.85 -11.00 -8.04
CA ASP A 90 -4.25 -11.33 -8.30
C ASP A 90 -5.14 -10.13 -7.91
N VAL A 91 -5.92 -9.65 -8.86
CA VAL A 91 -6.93 -8.58 -8.68
C VAL A 91 -7.91 -8.93 -7.55
N LYS A 92 -8.12 -10.24 -7.30
CA LYS A 92 -8.98 -10.70 -6.20
C LYS A 92 -8.36 -10.41 -4.83
N VAL A 93 -7.03 -10.52 -4.70
CA VAL A 93 -6.33 -10.21 -3.44
C VAL A 93 -6.39 -8.72 -3.18
N GLU A 94 -6.15 -7.89 -4.20
CA GLU A 94 -6.28 -6.44 -4.10
C GLU A 94 -7.69 -6.04 -3.67
N GLY A 95 -8.71 -6.59 -4.35
CA GLY A 95 -10.11 -6.32 -4.01
C GLY A 95 -10.50 -6.81 -2.61
N ALA A 96 -9.96 -7.93 -2.15
CA ALA A 96 -10.22 -8.43 -0.80
C ALA A 96 -9.58 -7.54 0.29
N LEU A 97 -8.35 -7.07 0.05
CA LEU A 97 -7.67 -6.16 0.98
C LEU A 97 -8.35 -4.78 1.03
N ASP A 98 -8.75 -4.25 -0.12
CA ASP A 98 -9.51 -2.99 -0.20
C ASP A 98 -10.86 -3.11 0.51
N ALA A 99 -11.60 -4.19 0.25
CA ALA A 99 -12.85 -4.46 0.96
C ALA A 99 -12.65 -4.61 2.47
N GLY A 100 -11.57 -5.27 2.90
CA GLY A 100 -11.21 -5.40 4.31
C GLY A 100 -10.90 -4.06 4.96
N LEU A 101 -10.14 -3.19 4.28
CA LEU A 101 -9.83 -1.84 4.75
C LEU A 101 -11.09 -0.99 4.87
N ASN A 102 -11.96 -1.03 3.87
CA ASN A 102 -13.23 -0.30 3.88
C ASN A 102 -14.17 -0.83 4.98
N LEU A 103 -14.21 -2.14 5.21
CA LEU A 103 -14.98 -2.74 6.30
C LEU A 103 -14.47 -2.24 7.67
N GLY A 104 -13.15 -2.21 7.87
CA GLY A 104 -12.54 -1.70 9.09
C GLY A 104 -12.94 -0.25 9.35
N ARG A 105 -12.80 0.63 8.36
CA ARG A 105 -13.18 2.05 8.44
C ARG A 105 -14.68 2.21 8.74
N THR A 106 -15.54 1.54 7.98
CA THR A 106 -16.99 1.60 8.18
C THR A 106 -17.40 1.10 9.56
N THR A 107 -16.71 0.10 10.08
CA THR A 107 -16.97 -0.42 11.42
C THR A 107 -16.60 0.62 12.50
N PHE A 108 -15.44 1.26 12.39
CA PHE A 108 -15.06 2.34 13.31
C PHE A 108 -16.01 3.53 13.23
N ASP A 109 -16.40 3.96 12.05
CA ASP A 109 -17.36 5.05 11.84
C ASP A 109 -18.73 4.70 12.44
N THR A 110 -19.17 3.46 12.29
CA THR A 110 -20.42 2.98 12.85
C THR A 110 -20.39 3.00 14.39
N LEU A 111 -19.31 2.49 15.00
CA LEU A 111 -19.13 2.52 16.45
C LEU A 111 -19.05 3.95 16.99
N ALA A 112 -18.36 4.84 16.27
CA ALA A 112 -18.25 6.25 16.65
C ALA A 112 -19.61 6.96 16.59
N ASN A 113 -20.36 6.74 15.51
CA ASN A 113 -21.70 7.32 15.32
C ASN A 113 -22.69 6.77 16.37
N GLU A 114 -22.64 5.47 16.63
CA GLU A 114 -23.49 4.83 17.65
C GLU A 114 -23.22 5.43 19.04
N LEU A 115 -21.94 5.56 19.42
CA LEU A 115 -21.58 6.18 20.69
C LEU A 115 -22.04 7.65 20.74
N GLY A 116 -21.86 8.39 19.65
CA GLY A 116 -22.30 9.79 19.56
C GLY A 116 -23.81 9.93 19.75
N GLN A 117 -24.61 9.10 19.08
CA GLN A 117 -26.08 9.13 19.22
C GLN A 117 -26.54 8.71 20.61
N LYS A 118 -25.96 7.65 21.18
CA LYS A 118 -26.25 7.22 22.55
C LYS A 118 -25.87 8.31 23.58
N THR A 119 -24.72 8.95 23.41
CA THR A 119 -24.27 10.06 24.25
C THR A 119 -25.24 11.24 24.14
N ARG A 120 -25.71 11.56 22.93
CA ARG A 120 -26.70 12.63 22.72
C ARG A 120 -28.03 12.30 23.42
N ALA A 121 -28.54 11.09 23.29
CA ALA A 121 -29.75 10.67 23.97
C ALA A 121 -29.58 10.75 25.50
N ALA A 122 -28.43 10.29 26.00
CA ALA A 122 -28.13 10.32 27.43
C ALA A 122 -27.93 11.76 27.95
N SER A 123 -27.43 12.69 27.16
CA SER A 123 -27.22 14.08 27.56
C SER A 123 -28.51 14.78 28.03
N ALA A 124 -29.66 14.35 27.51
CA ALA A 124 -30.96 14.89 27.94
C ALA A 124 -31.23 14.70 29.47
N LEU A 125 -30.63 13.66 30.05
CA LEU A 125 -30.80 13.37 31.50
C LEU A 125 -30.10 14.38 32.42
N ILE A 126 -29.13 15.12 31.89
CA ILE A 126 -28.32 16.06 32.68
C ILE A 126 -28.53 17.52 32.31
N ASN A 127 -29.40 17.80 31.31
CA ASN A 127 -29.63 19.17 30.84
C ASN A 127 -29.97 20.16 31.95
N ASP A 128 -30.87 19.78 32.83
CA ASP A 128 -31.44 20.66 33.87
C ASP A 128 -30.88 20.32 35.26
N LEU A 129 -29.89 19.42 35.37
CA LEU A 129 -29.30 19.07 36.64
C LEU A 129 -28.26 20.12 37.08
N PRO A 130 -28.34 20.57 38.39
CA PRO A 130 -27.30 21.41 38.95
C PRO A 130 -25.97 20.66 39.10
N ASP A 131 -24.85 21.36 38.99
CA ASP A 131 -23.49 20.79 38.96
C ASP A 131 -23.20 19.91 40.22
N ALA A 132 -23.79 20.23 41.37
CA ALA A 132 -23.60 19.45 42.58
C ALA A 132 -24.21 18.03 42.52
N SER A 133 -25.22 17.80 41.70
CA SER A 133 -25.94 16.50 41.59
C SER A 133 -25.58 15.69 40.32
N VAL A 134 -24.82 16.28 39.43
CA VAL A 134 -24.46 15.65 38.13
C VAL A 134 -23.61 14.41 38.34
N GLY A 135 -22.73 14.35 39.32
CA GLY A 135 -21.77 13.25 39.51
C GLY A 135 -22.42 11.85 39.51
N LEU A 136 -23.53 11.69 40.26
CA LEU A 136 -24.26 10.42 40.31
C LEU A 136 -24.93 10.08 38.94
N ALA A 137 -25.38 11.09 38.22
CA ALA A 137 -25.95 10.91 36.88
C ALA A 137 -24.89 10.46 35.88
N LEU A 138 -23.65 11.00 35.96
CA LEU A 138 -22.54 10.58 35.12
C LEU A 138 -22.11 9.13 35.40
N ASP A 139 -22.10 8.68 36.69
CA ASP A 139 -21.82 7.30 37.04
C ASP A 139 -22.84 6.33 36.41
N ARG A 140 -24.13 6.63 36.51
CA ARG A 140 -25.18 5.84 35.89
C ARG A 140 -25.09 5.84 34.38
N MET A 141 -24.78 6.99 33.81
CA MET A 141 -24.62 7.14 32.35
C MET A 141 -23.43 6.33 31.83
N LYS A 142 -22.30 6.32 32.57
CA LYS A 142 -21.14 5.49 32.26
C LYS A 142 -21.54 4.02 32.14
N ASP A 143 -22.28 3.51 33.14
CA ASP A 143 -22.71 2.11 33.18
C ASP A 143 -23.70 1.80 32.04
N GLN A 144 -24.67 2.68 31.77
CA GLN A 144 -25.64 2.50 30.67
C GLN A 144 -25.02 2.50 29.29
N LEU A 145 -24.01 3.33 29.05
CA LEU A 145 -23.31 3.44 27.78
C LEU A 145 -22.22 2.38 27.61
N GLY A 146 -21.86 1.67 28.71
CA GLY A 146 -20.71 0.80 28.75
C GLY A 146 -19.43 1.57 28.41
N ALA A 147 -19.32 2.80 28.90
CA ALA A 147 -18.18 3.68 28.66
C ALA A 147 -17.11 3.50 29.77
N ASP A 148 -15.88 3.81 29.43
CA ASP A 148 -14.77 3.78 30.38
C ASP A 148 -14.73 5.08 31.20
N ASP A 149 -14.99 6.21 30.52
CA ASP A 149 -14.97 7.54 31.11
C ASP A 149 -16.13 8.40 30.62
N VAL A 150 -16.69 9.18 31.54
CA VAL A 150 -17.67 10.23 31.24
C VAL A 150 -17.27 11.51 31.99
N ILE A 151 -17.08 12.59 31.27
CA ILE A 151 -16.64 13.87 31.80
C ILE A 151 -17.56 14.98 31.33
N LEU A 152 -17.99 15.84 32.24
CA LEU A 152 -18.72 17.05 31.93
C LEU A 152 -17.77 18.25 31.98
N TRP A 153 -17.66 18.95 30.88
CA TRP A 153 -16.79 20.12 30.69
C TRP A 153 -17.61 21.42 30.66
N SER A 154 -17.03 22.49 31.15
CA SER A 154 -17.51 23.83 30.86
C SER A 154 -17.13 24.20 29.41
N THR A 155 -17.76 25.23 28.84
CA THR A 155 -17.39 25.77 27.51
C THR A 155 -15.97 26.36 27.47
N ALA A 156 -15.41 26.68 28.65
CA ALA A 156 -14.00 27.08 28.81
C ALA A 156 -13.03 25.90 28.87
N GLY A 157 -13.55 24.65 28.88
CA GLY A 157 -12.76 23.41 28.95
C GLY A 157 -12.24 23.11 30.36
N GLN A 158 -12.94 23.51 31.40
CA GLN A 158 -12.70 23.07 32.76
C GLN A 158 -13.60 21.86 33.07
N ALA A 159 -13.06 20.83 33.72
CA ALA A 159 -13.84 19.69 34.16
C ALA A 159 -14.74 20.09 35.31
N ILE A 160 -16.07 19.90 35.13
CA ILE A 160 -17.08 20.17 36.17
C ILE A 160 -17.26 18.92 37.05
N SER A 161 -17.43 17.79 36.40
CA SER A 161 -17.59 16.49 37.06
C SER A 161 -17.12 15.37 36.16
N SER A 162 -16.70 14.24 36.73
CA SER A 162 -16.22 13.08 36.01
C SER A 162 -16.63 11.77 36.66
N ALA A 163 -16.82 10.72 35.85
CA ALA A 163 -17.08 9.36 36.24
C ALA A 163 -16.15 8.42 35.47
N GLY A 164 -15.67 7.37 36.13
CA GLY A 164 -14.72 6.43 35.57
C GLY A 164 -13.28 6.69 35.99
N GLU A 165 -12.32 6.29 35.16
CA GLU A 165 -10.89 6.42 35.48
C GLU A 165 -10.45 7.89 35.58
N SER A 166 -11.09 8.80 34.86
CA SER A 166 -10.77 10.22 34.87
C SER A 166 -11.02 10.90 36.22
N ARG A 167 -11.82 10.28 37.10
CA ARG A 167 -12.01 10.77 38.48
C ARG A 167 -10.70 10.78 39.25
N TYR A 168 -9.79 9.88 38.94
CA TYR A 168 -8.51 9.71 39.64
C TYR A 168 -7.34 10.36 38.91
N LYS A 169 -7.57 10.89 37.69
CA LYS A 169 -6.55 11.59 36.91
C LYS A 169 -6.50 13.08 37.25
N ILE A 170 -5.31 13.58 37.57
CA ILE A 170 -5.10 15.01 37.88
C ILE A 170 -5.38 15.86 36.62
N ASN A 171 -5.03 15.36 35.43
CA ASN A 171 -5.30 15.97 34.13
C ASN A 171 -6.04 14.97 33.27
N PRO A 172 -7.38 14.97 33.26
CA PRO A 172 -8.14 14.16 32.30
C PRO A 172 -7.93 14.67 30.86
N ASP A 173 -8.10 13.75 29.89
CA ASP A 173 -7.90 14.04 28.46
C ASP A 173 -8.87 15.13 27.99
N ARG A 174 -8.37 16.36 27.97
CA ARG A 174 -9.15 17.56 27.65
C ARG A 174 -9.46 17.63 26.16
N PRO A 175 -10.71 17.99 25.77
CA PRO A 175 -11.02 18.27 24.38
C PRO A 175 -10.19 19.43 23.84
N THR A 176 -9.77 19.32 22.59
CA THR A 176 -9.03 20.42 21.94
C THR A 176 -9.93 21.64 21.71
N PRO A 177 -9.39 22.86 21.64
CA PRO A 177 -10.18 24.06 21.35
C PRO A 177 -10.93 23.99 20.03
N SER A 178 -10.41 23.24 19.05
CA SER A 178 -11.07 22.98 17.77
C SER A 178 -12.29 22.07 17.94
N GLN A 179 -12.18 20.99 18.75
CA GLN A 179 -13.28 20.08 19.06
C GLN A 179 -14.40 20.82 19.82
N LEU A 180 -14.07 21.65 20.80
CA LEU A 180 -15.04 22.46 21.54
C LEU A 180 -15.79 23.44 20.65
N ARG A 181 -15.13 24.00 19.63
CA ARG A 181 -15.79 24.86 18.62
C ARG A 181 -16.72 24.07 17.72
N LEU A 182 -16.26 22.89 17.25
CA LEU A 182 -17.07 22.01 16.40
C LEU A 182 -18.35 21.54 17.10
N VAL A 183 -18.27 21.16 18.37
CA VAL A 183 -19.45 20.73 19.15
C VAL A 183 -20.51 21.83 19.25
N LYS A 184 -20.10 23.09 19.32
CA LYS A 184 -21.05 24.24 19.33
C LYS A 184 -21.84 24.38 18.03
N THR A 185 -21.26 23.95 16.90
CA THR A 185 -21.89 24.06 15.58
C THR A 185 -22.62 22.78 15.16
N GLN A 186 -22.05 21.63 15.47
CA GLN A 186 -22.58 20.32 15.01
C GLN A 186 -23.38 19.58 16.07
N SER A 187 -23.40 20.06 17.33
CA SER A 187 -24.05 19.45 18.49
C SER A 187 -23.45 18.09 18.95
N VAL A 188 -22.93 17.30 18.05
CA VAL A 188 -22.27 16.01 18.31
C VAL A 188 -20.99 15.93 17.47
N VAL A 189 -19.88 15.60 18.10
CA VAL A 189 -18.58 15.36 17.45
C VAL A 189 -18.02 14.07 17.98
N THR A 190 -17.63 13.15 17.09
CA THR A 190 -16.96 11.90 17.44
C THR A 190 -15.54 11.90 16.90
N VAL A 191 -14.59 11.40 17.68
CA VAL A 191 -13.17 11.31 17.33
C VAL A 191 -12.65 9.95 17.77
N ILE A 192 -11.81 9.36 16.94
CA ILE A 192 -11.10 8.13 17.28
C ILE A 192 -9.65 8.53 17.57
N ASP A 193 -9.22 8.27 18.80
CA ASP A 193 -7.88 8.59 19.29
C ASP A 193 -7.05 7.31 19.44
N GLY A 194 -5.73 7.39 19.24
CA GLY A 194 -4.78 6.32 19.54
C GLY A 194 -4.57 5.29 18.42
N LEU A 195 -5.15 5.48 17.22
CA LEU A 195 -4.88 4.59 16.08
C LEU A 195 -3.42 4.72 15.61
N ASP A 196 -2.92 5.93 15.45
CA ASP A 196 -1.54 6.20 15.03
C ASP A 196 -0.51 5.71 16.04
N GLU A 197 -0.85 5.83 17.36
CA GLU A 197 -0.02 5.32 18.43
C GLU A 197 -0.03 3.79 18.49
N ALA A 198 -1.18 3.17 18.19
CA ALA A 198 -1.31 1.73 18.10
C ALA A 198 -0.46 1.15 16.96
N GLU A 199 -0.37 1.85 15.82
CA GLU A 199 0.51 1.48 14.70
C GLU A 199 1.99 1.55 15.10
N SER A 200 2.40 2.63 15.80
CA SER A 200 3.81 2.89 16.12
C SER A 200 4.34 2.07 17.31
N GLN A 201 3.50 1.79 18.31
CA GLN A 201 3.91 1.15 19.57
C GLN A 201 3.46 -0.32 19.70
N GLY A 202 2.65 -0.83 18.74
CA GLY A 202 2.11 -2.19 18.79
C GLY A 202 1.11 -2.42 19.94
N THR A 203 0.66 -1.35 20.60
CA THR A 203 -0.33 -1.41 21.69
C THR A 203 -1.71 -1.06 21.12
N ALA A 204 -2.60 -2.04 21.01
CA ALA A 204 -3.95 -1.86 20.47
C ALA A 204 -4.87 -1.08 21.44
N SER A 205 -4.55 0.17 21.76
CA SER A 205 -5.28 1.02 22.71
C SER A 205 -5.98 2.21 22.04
N ALA A 206 -6.75 1.97 20.99
CA ALA A 206 -7.58 3.00 20.37
C ALA A 206 -8.88 3.21 21.14
N ARG A 207 -9.36 4.45 21.18
CA ARG A 207 -10.56 4.87 21.92
C ARG A 207 -11.45 5.74 21.05
N ILE A 208 -12.74 5.61 21.21
CA ILE A 208 -13.73 6.53 20.62
C ILE A 208 -14.10 7.55 21.68
N ARG A 209 -14.04 8.81 21.30
CA ARG A 209 -14.48 9.94 22.13
C ARG A 209 -15.67 10.61 21.44
N ALA A 210 -16.79 10.65 22.14
CA ALA A 210 -17.97 11.38 21.71
C ALA A 210 -18.12 12.66 22.56
N LEU A 211 -18.27 13.79 21.91
CA LEU A 211 -18.49 15.10 22.50
C LEU A 211 -19.88 15.60 22.13
N VAL A 212 -20.69 15.96 23.10
CA VAL A 212 -22.07 16.43 22.88
C VAL A 212 -22.31 17.71 23.64
N LEU A 213 -22.93 18.70 22.97
CA LEU A 213 -23.35 19.94 23.59
C LEU A 213 -24.57 19.69 24.44
N VAL A 214 -24.47 19.98 25.74
CA VAL A 214 -25.55 19.95 26.73
C VAL A 214 -26.08 21.37 26.89
N ALA A 215 -27.22 21.66 26.24
CA ALA A 215 -27.87 22.93 26.36
C ALA A 215 -29.02 22.85 27.36
N PRO A 216 -29.24 23.85 28.25
CA PRO A 216 -30.36 23.86 29.19
C PRO A 216 -31.69 23.85 28.41
N SER A 217 -32.65 23.05 28.89
CA SER A 217 -33.97 22.90 28.23
C SER A 217 -34.93 24.05 28.55
N GLY A 218 -34.67 24.89 29.54
CA GLY A 218 -35.56 25.91 30.03
C GLY A 218 -35.13 27.34 29.70
N LEU A 219 -36.06 28.29 29.80
CA LEU A 219 -35.81 29.73 29.77
C LEU A 219 -34.96 30.28 30.91
N GLY A 220 -34.33 29.38 31.70
CA GLY A 220 -33.41 29.71 32.79
C GLY A 220 -32.12 30.31 32.25
N LEU A 221 -32.04 31.61 32.24
CA LEU A 221 -30.90 32.46 31.81
C LEU A 221 -29.60 32.26 32.60
N LEU A 222 -29.52 31.26 33.51
CA LEU A 222 -28.42 31.11 34.46
C LEU A 222 -27.57 29.85 34.31
N ILE A 223 -27.92 28.92 33.38
CA ILE A 223 -27.11 27.70 33.20
C ILE A 223 -26.32 27.87 31.89
N GLU A 224 -25.00 27.93 32.02
CA GLU A 224 -24.11 27.95 30.85
C GLU A 224 -24.15 26.63 30.10
N PRO A 225 -24.07 26.64 28.78
CA PRO A 225 -23.95 25.41 28.00
C PRO A 225 -22.68 24.62 28.42
N ARG A 226 -22.84 23.31 28.53
CA ARG A 226 -21.77 22.38 28.95
C ARG A 226 -21.48 21.40 27.84
N VAL A 227 -20.34 20.72 27.88
CA VAL A 227 -19.96 19.70 26.90
C VAL A 227 -19.78 18.38 27.63
N LEU A 228 -20.59 17.39 27.24
CA LEU A 228 -20.47 16.03 27.72
C LEU A 228 -19.48 15.27 26.84
N GLN A 229 -18.46 14.71 27.44
CA GLN A 229 -17.49 13.82 26.81
C GLN A 229 -17.71 12.41 27.31
N VAL A 230 -17.85 11.46 26.39
CA VAL A 230 -17.90 10.03 26.69
C VAL A 230 -16.78 9.34 25.94
N THR A 231 -15.98 8.57 26.64
CA THR A 231 -14.85 7.82 26.06
C THR A 231 -15.09 6.33 26.24
N LYS A 232 -14.91 5.58 25.15
CA LYS A 232 -15.04 4.12 25.14
C LYS A 232 -13.87 3.51 24.38
N ALA A 233 -13.21 2.51 24.98
CA ALA A 233 -12.16 1.76 24.33
C ALA A 233 -12.72 0.91 23.17
N ILE A 234 -11.97 0.85 22.09
CA ILE A 234 -12.26 -0.08 20.99
C ILE A 234 -11.66 -1.44 21.38
N PRO A 235 -12.38 -2.55 21.12
CA PRO A 235 -11.82 -3.88 21.38
C PRO A 235 -10.43 -4.05 20.72
N PRO A 236 -9.40 -4.47 21.48
CA PRO A 236 -8.03 -4.56 20.98
C PRO A 236 -7.91 -5.46 19.75
N THR A 237 -8.71 -6.53 19.69
CA THR A 237 -8.76 -7.45 18.55
C THR A 237 -9.25 -6.76 17.27
N LEU A 238 -10.20 -5.83 17.37
CA LEU A 238 -10.68 -5.08 16.20
C LEU A 238 -9.61 -4.12 15.70
N VAL A 239 -8.91 -3.43 16.60
CA VAL A 239 -7.81 -2.52 16.26
C VAL A 239 -6.68 -3.30 15.61
N SER A 240 -6.23 -4.41 16.20
CA SER A 240 -5.15 -5.23 15.67
C SER A 240 -5.47 -5.81 14.29
N ASN A 241 -6.72 -6.26 14.08
CA ASN A 241 -7.15 -6.79 12.80
C ASN A 241 -7.19 -5.69 11.72
N ALA A 242 -7.69 -4.50 12.05
CA ALA A 242 -7.74 -3.37 11.12
C ALA A 242 -6.32 -2.93 10.72
N LEU A 243 -5.41 -2.81 11.68
CA LEU A 243 -4.00 -2.49 11.43
C LEU A 243 -3.31 -3.58 10.60
N ALA A 244 -3.58 -4.86 10.87
CA ALA A 244 -3.02 -5.96 10.08
C ALA A 244 -3.45 -5.90 8.61
N VAL A 245 -4.72 -5.57 8.35
CA VAL A 245 -5.22 -5.37 6.98
C VAL A 245 -4.56 -4.15 6.32
N GLU A 246 -4.39 -3.05 7.06
CA GLU A 246 -3.74 -1.85 6.55
C GLU A 246 -2.27 -2.10 6.18
N VAL A 247 -1.52 -2.78 7.05
CA VAL A 247 -0.13 -3.18 6.79
C VAL A 247 -0.06 -4.09 5.56
N ALA A 248 -0.93 -5.11 5.48
CA ALA A 248 -0.98 -6.03 4.35
C ALA A 248 -1.33 -5.30 3.03
N TYR A 249 -2.25 -4.33 3.08
CA TYR A 249 -2.60 -3.50 1.92
C TYR A 249 -1.43 -2.63 1.45
N ARG A 250 -0.73 -1.97 2.38
CA ARG A 250 0.46 -1.16 2.09
C ARG A 250 1.58 -2.00 1.47
N GLU A 251 1.89 -3.17 2.07
CA GLU A 251 2.87 -4.09 1.50
C GLU A 251 2.48 -4.59 0.11
N TYR A 252 1.19 -4.85 -0.12
CA TYR A 252 0.69 -5.24 -1.43
C TYR A 252 0.89 -4.12 -2.46
N GLN A 253 0.54 -2.88 -2.11
CA GLN A 253 0.73 -1.70 -2.95
C GLN A 253 2.20 -1.46 -3.31
N GLU A 254 3.11 -1.55 -2.33
CA GLU A 254 4.55 -1.42 -2.57
C GLU A 254 5.07 -2.48 -3.54
N ARG A 255 4.58 -3.72 -3.40
CA ARG A 255 4.93 -4.81 -4.33
C ARG A 255 4.32 -4.60 -5.72
N ALA A 256 3.11 -4.08 -5.79
CA ALA A 256 2.41 -3.80 -7.05
C ALA A 256 3.13 -2.73 -7.88
N LEU A 257 3.70 -1.70 -7.25
CA LEU A 257 4.52 -0.70 -7.92
C LEU A 257 5.77 -1.29 -8.61
N GLY A 258 6.34 -2.37 -8.03
CA GLY A 258 7.47 -3.10 -8.62
C GLY A 258 7.10 -4.00 -9.82
N ARG A 259 5.82 -4.26 -10.08
CA ARG A 259 5.32 -5.21 -11.10
C ARG A 259 5.81 -4.87 -12.50
N GLU A 260 5.66 -3.62 -12.92
CA GLU A 260 6.08 -3.18 -14.26
C GLU A 260 7.59 -3.24 -14.44
N GLY A 261 8.34 -2.90 -13.40
CA GLY A 261 9.80 -3.01 -13.38
C GLY A 261 10.27 -4.46 -13.54
N LEU A 262 9.68 -5.38 -12.79
CA LEU A 262 9.98 -6.82 -12.89
C LEU A 262 9.64 -7.36 -14.29
N ARG A 263 8.44 -7.05 -14.82
CA ARG A 263 8.02 -7.47 -16.16
C ARG A 263 8.99 -6.97 -17.24
N SER A 264 9.33 -5.69 -17.23
CA SER A 264 10.26 -5.09 -18.20
C SER A 264 11.64 -5.72 -18.12
N MET A 265 12.12 -6.02 -16.92
CA MET A 265 13.42 -6.64 -16.71
C MET A 265 13.47 -8.08 -17.25
N TYR A 266 12.46 -8.90 -16.95
CA TYR A 266 12.39 -10.27 -17.43
C TYR A 266 12.26 -10.32 -18.95
N ILE A 267 11.38 -9.51 -19.54
CA ILE A 267 11.21 -9.41 -21.00
C ILE A 267 12.50 -8.91 -21.65
N GLY A 268 13.16 -7.90 -21.09
CA GLY A 268 14.42 -7.37 -21.56
C GLY A 268 15.52 -8.44 -21.56
N THR A 269 15.63 -9.22 -20.49
CA THR A 269 16.61 -10.31 -20.37
C THR A 269 16.34 -11.45 -21.35
N LEU A 270 15.07 -11.84 -21.53
CA LEU A 270 14.67 -12.85 -22.51
C LEU A 270 14.97 -12.40 -23.92
N THR A 271 14.67 -11.14 -24.24
CA THR A 271 14.95 -10.56 -25.55
C THR A 271 16.46 -10.51 -25.82
N LEU A 272 17.25 -10.09 -24.84
CA LEU A 272 18.70 -10.06 -24.93
C LEU A 272 19.28 -11.46 -25.15
N SER A 273 18.78 -12.48 -24.43
CA SER A 273 19.23 -13.87 -24.59
C SER A 273 18.87 -14.43 -25.98
N LEU A 274 17.71 -14.11 -26.52
CA LEU A 274 17.34 -14.49 -27.88
C LEU A 274 18.28 -13.86 -28.91
N PHE A 275 18.57 -12.56 -28.79
CA PHE A 275 19.54 -11.88 -29.67
C PHE A 275 20.93 -12.51 -29.56
N LEU A 276 21.39 -12.83 -28.35
CA LEU A 276 22.69 -13.48 -28.14
C LEU A 276 22.76 -14.85 -28.78
N ALA A 277 21.69 -15.66 -28.68
CA ALA A 277 21.61 -16.99 -29.28
C ALA A 277 21.65 -16.91 -30.80
N VAL A 278 20.86 -16.01 -31.42
CA VAL A 278 20.85 -15.80 -32.85
C VAL A 278 22.22 -15.30 -33.35
N PHE A 279 22.80 -14.34 -32.64
CA PHE A 279 24.13 -13.82 -32.96
C PHE A 279 25.21 -14.90 -32.87
N GLY A 280 25.19 -15.70 -31.79
CA GLY A 280 26.12 -16.83 -31.67
C GLY A 280 26.01 -17.83 -32.80
N ALA A 281 24.78 -18.16 -33.22
CA ALA A 281 24.53 -19.05 -34.34
C ALA A 281 25.08 -18.47 -35.69
N VAL A 282 24.83 -17.18 -35.94
CA VAL A 282 25.35 -16.49 -37.16
C VAL A 282 26.89 -16.41 -37.14
N LEU A 283 27.47 -16.11 -35.98
CA LEU A 283 28.92 -16.00 -35.81
C LEU A 283 29.61 -17.36 -36.06
N LEU A 284 29.06 -18.43 -35.49
CA LEU A 284 29.50 -19.81 -35.72
C LEU A 284 29.40 -20.18 -37.21
N ALA A 285 28.28 -19.85 -37.83
CA ALA A 285 28.08 -20.11 -39.28
C ALA A 285 29.13 -19.39 -40.15
N VAL A 286 29.45 -18.13 -39.82
CA VAL A 286 30.46 -17.36 -40.54
C VAL A 286 31.87 -17.92 -40.31
N LEU A 287 32.21 -18.33 -39.09
CA LEU A 287 33.49 -18.93 -38.76
C LEU A 287 33.68 -20.26 -39.46
N LEU A 288 32.70 -21.18 -39.39
CA LEU A 288 32.73 -22.47 -40.07
C LEU A 288 32.77 -22.32 -41.61
N GLY A 289 31.99 -21.39 -42.16
CA GLY A 289 32.01 -21.09 -43.57
C GLY A 289 33.34 -20.53 -44.08
N ASN A 290 34.04 -19.73 -43.26
CA ASN A 290 35.39 -19.25 -43.61
C ASN A 290 36.45 -20.37 -43.49
N GLN A 291 36.29 -21.32 -42.60
CA GLN A 291 37.22 -22.51 -42.55
C GLN A 291 37.04 -23.45 -43.72
N LEU A 292 35.77 -23.66 -44.14
CA LEU A 292 35.48 -24.53 -45.30
C LEU A 292 35.82 -23.88 -46.65
N ALA A 293 35.96 -22.56 -46.70
CA ALA A 293 36.30 -21.82 -47.89
C ALA A 293 37.82 -21.56 -48.09
N ARG A 294 38.64 -22.01 -47.13
CA ARG A 294 40.11 -22.06 -47.22
C ARG A 294 40.56 -23.42 -47.64
#